data_7a3e385e6158f2664f5d334f61fa0be7
#
_entry.id   7a3e385e6158f2664f5d334f61fa0be7
#
_cell.length_a   1.000
_cell.length_b   1.000
_cell.length_c   1.000
_cell.angle_alpha   90.00
_cell.angle_beta   90.00
_cell.angle_gamma   90.00
#
_symmetry.space_group_name_H-M   'P 1'
#
loop_
_entity.id
_entity.type
_entity.pdbx_description
1 polymer ?
#
loop_
_entity_poly.entity_id
_entity_poly.type
_entity_poly.pdbx_seq_one_letter_code
_entity_poly.pdbx_strand_id
1 'polypeptide(L)'
;MKKVILTGDRPTGRLHVGHYAGSLKERVKLQNSGEYDDIYLMIADAQALTDNAEHPEKVRQNILQVALDYLACGIDPNKSTIFVQSMIPELTELTFYYMNLVTVSRVQRNPTVKAEIQMRNFEASIPVGFFCYPISQAADITAFRATAVPVGEDQLPMLEQCKEIVHKFNSVYGETLTEPQIILPSNKACLRLPGIDGKAKMSKSLGNCIYLAEEPEDIKKKVMSMFTDPNHLRVEDPGKVEGNPVFIYLDAFCRDEYFAEFWNDYSCLDELKAHYQRGGLGDVKVKKFLNNVMQEELRPIRERRKEWENHLPDVLDILKEGSKVAKETAAKTLEDVRHSMRTVSYTHLTLPTTSRV
;
A
#
# COMPACT_ATOMS: atom_id res chain seq x y z
N MET A 1 3.43 23.41 11.61
CA MET A 1 2.38 22.42 11.27
C MET A 1 2.99 21.06 11.49
N LYS A 2 2.29 20.12 12.14
CA LYS A 2 2.77 18.73 12.29
C LYS A 2 2.98 18.08 10.91
N LYS A 3 4.04 17.29 10.78
CA LYS A 3 4.28 16.46 9.61
C LYS A 3 3.64 15.08 9.84
N VAL A 4 2.63 14.75 9.08
CA VAL A 4 1.83 13.54 9.28
C VAL A 4 1.84 12.69 8.01
N ILE A 5 2.13 11.40 8.17
CA ILE A 5 1.97 10.41 7.10
C ILE A 5 0.68 9.62 7.31
N LEU A 6 -0.07 9.43 6.24
CA LEU A 6 -1.06 8.37 6.13
C LEU A 6 -0.70 7.43 4.98
N THR A 7 -0.79 6.15 5.24
CA THR A 7 -0.63 5.09 4.24
C THR A 7 -1.45 3.89 4.66
N GLY A 8 -1.64 2.90 3.78
CA GLY A 8 -2.39 1.71 4.14
C GLY A 8 -2.50 0.71 2.99
N ASP A 9 -3.05 -0.46 3.32
CA ASP A 9 -3.30 -1.53 2.36
C ASP A 9 -4.67 -2.15 2.60
N ARG A 10 -5.31 -2.60 1.53
CA ARG A 10 -6.59 -3.34 1.60
C ARG A 10 -6.32 -4.79 2.03
N PRO A 11 -7.02 -5.33 3.03
CA PRO A 11 -6.85 -6.70 3.51
C PRO A 11 -7.54 -7.72 2.59
N THR A 12 -7.11 -7.78 1.34
CA THR A 12 -7.63 -8.73 0.33
C THR A 12 -6.83 -10.03 0.23
N GLY A 13 -5.85 -10.21 1.11
CA GLY A 13 -4.94 -11.35 1.24
C GLY A 13 -3.63 -10.91 1.88
N ARG A 14 -2.75 -11.88 2.19
CA ARG A 14 -1.39 -11.62 2.71
C ARG A 14 -0.60 -10.71 1.77
N LEU A 15 0.35 -9.96 2.33
CA LEU A 15 1.21 -9.09 1.53
C LEU A 15 2.32 -9.90 0.83
N HIS A 16 2.77 -9.40 -0.31
CA HIS A 16 3.81 -10.03 -1.12
C HIS A 16 4.99 -9.09 -1.34
N VAL A 17 6.09 -9.60 -1.89
CA VAL A 17 7.34 -8.84 -2.09
C VAL A 17 7.15 -7.56 -2.91
N GLY A 18 6.12 -7.49 -3.77
CA GLY A 18 5.76 -6.26 -4.48
C GLY A 18 5.26 -5.14 -3.55
N HIS A 19 4.49 -5.46 -2.49
CA HIS A 19 4.12 -4.49 -1.47
C HIS A 19 5.33 -4.06 -0.64
N TYR A 20 6.22 -5.01 -0.34
CA TYR A 20 7.43 -4.73 0.41
C TYR A 20 8.36 -3.76 -0.33
N ALA A 21 8.73 -4.10 -1.56
CA ALA A 21 9.60 -3.27 -2.37
C ALA A 21 8.95 -1.91 -2.73
N GLY A 22 7.68 -1.93 -3.13
CA GLY A 22 7.00 -0.74 -3.63
C GLY A 22 6.56 0.25 -2.54
N SER A 23 6.45 -0.19 -1.28
CA SER A 23 5.83 0.64 -0.26
C SER A 23 6.36 0.39 1.16
N LEU A 24 6.31 -0.85 1.68
CA LEU A 24 6.60 -1.11 3.10
C LEU A 24 8.03 -0.76 3.50
N LYS A 25 9.01 -1.05 2.63
CA LYS A 25 10.42 -0.73 2.85
C LYS A 25 10.63 0.79 3.05
N GLU A 26 9.93 1.61 2.25
CA GLU A 26 9.96 3.06 2.39
C GLU A 26 9.20 3.54 3.63
N ARG A 27 8.06 2.92 3.99
CA ARG A 27 7.32 3.24 5.23
C ARG A 27 8.19 3.02 6.47
N VAL A 28 8.92 1.90 6.55
CA VAL A 28 9.85 1.61 7.65
C VAL A 28 10.99 2.63 7.70
N LYS A 29 11.52 3.04 6.54
CA LYS A 29 12.54 4.07 6.44
C LYS A 29 12.01 5.43 6.94
N LEU A 30 10.84 5.84 6.49
CA LEU A 30 10.18 7.08 6.93
C LEU A 30 9.88 7.05 8.44
N GLN A 31 9.41 5.91 8.97
CA GLN A 31 9.20 5.71 10.40
C GLN A 31 10.48 5.95 11.22
N ASN A 32 11.62 5.49 10.71
CA ASN A 32 12.89 5.58 11.42
C ASN A 32 13.68 6.86 11.12
N SER A 33 13.21 7.70 10.19
CA SER A 33 13.88 8.97 9.84
C SER A 33 13.79 10.03 10.94
N GLY A 34 12.73 9.98 11.76
CA GLY A 34 12.44 11.00 12.75
C GLY A 34 11.92 12.33 12.16
N GLU A 35 11.60 12.34 10.85
CA GLU A 35 11.14 13.55 10.15
C GLU A 35 9.64 13.84 10.32
N TYR A 36 8.87 12.84 10.75
CA TYR A 36 7.42 12.90 10.87
C TYR A 36 6.97 12.76 12.31
N ASP A 37 6.03 13.62 12.71
CA ASP A 37 5.48 13.66 14.06
C ASP A 37 4.52 12.50 14.32
N ASP A 38 3.66 12.19 13.33
CA ASP A 38 2.67 11.10 13.42
C ASP A 38 2.69 10.27 12.12
N ILE A 39 2.61 8.96 12.25
CA ILE A 39 2.54 8.01 11.13
C ILE A 39 1.37 7.07 11.35
N TYR A 40 0.40 7.13 10.44
CA TYR A 40 -0.81 6.29 10.46
C TYR A 40 -0.73 5.24 9.36
N LEU A 41 -0.88 3.96 9.76
CA LEU A 41 -0.97 2.82 8.85
C LEU A 41 -2.37 2.22 8.92
N MET A 42 -3.15 2.43 7.89
CA MET A 42 -4.53 1.97 7.80
C MET A 42 -4.62 0.58 7.19
N ILE A 43 -5.36 -0.31 7.84
CA ILE A 43 -5.87 -1.53 7.23
C ILE A 43 -7.26 -1.20 6.69
N ALA A 44 -7.34 -1.01 5.36
CA ALA A 44 -8.51 -0.45 4.68
C ALA A 44 -9.55 -1.54 4.36
N ASP A 45 -10.17 -2.07 5.40
CA ASP A 45 -11.15 -3.16 5.31
C ASP A 45 -12.48 -2.72 4.71
N ALA A 46 -13.00 -1.55 5.06
CA ALA A 46 -14.20 -1.00 4.45
C ALA A 46 -13.99 -0.71 2.96
N GLN A 47 -12.81 -0.18 2.60
CA GLN A 47 -12.41 0.02 1.20
C GLN A 47 -12.31 -1.31 0.44
N ALA A 48 -11.83 -2.38 1.10
CA ALA A 48 -11.73 -3.70 0.49
C ALA A 48 -13.10 -4.31 0.16
N LEU A 49 -14.16 -3.94 0.87
CA LEU A 49 -15.51 -4.42 0.59
C LEU A 49 -16.10 -3.84 -0.70
N THR A 50 -15.58 -2.75 -1.24
CA THR A 50 -16.11 -2.13 -2.47
C THR A 50 -16.05 -3.05 -3.69
N ASP A 51 -15.15 -4.04 -3.66
CA ASP A 51 -14.99 -5.07 -4.70
C ASP A 51 -14.95 -6.50 -4.14
N ASN A 52 -15.25 -6.68 -2.86
CA ASN A 52 -15.35 -7.98 -2.19
C ASN A 52 -16.62 -8.07 -1.30
N ALA A 53 -17.69 -7.36 -1.65
CA ALA A 53 -18.93 -7.30 -0.86
C ALA A 53 -19.56 -8.70 -0.64
N GLU A 54 -19.44 -9.60 -1.61
CA GLU A 54 -19.95 -10.97 -1.54
C GLU A 54 -19.07 -11.91 -0.69
N HIS A 55 -17.87 -11.47 -0.32
CA HIS A 55 -16.88 -12.26 0.41
C HIS A 55 -16.31 -11.52 1.64
N PRO A 56 -17.18 -11.04 2.57
CA PRO A 56 -16.72 -10.22 3.70
C PRO A 56 -15.80 -10.99 4.65
N GLU A 57 -15.97 -12.30 4.76
CA GLU A 57 -15.13 -13.15 5.61
C GLU A 57 -13.67 -13.19 5.12
N LYS A 58 -13.45 -13.16 3.82
CA LYS A 58 -12.10 -13.02 3.25
C LYS A 58 -11.42 -11.73 3.73
N VAL A 59 -12.14 -10.61 3.72
CA VAL A 59 -11.62 -9.31 4.19
C VAL A 59 -11.30 -9.40 5.69
N ARG A 60 -12.26 -9.88 6.49
CA ARG A 60 -12.12 -10.03 7.94
C ARG A 60 -10.89 -10.86 8.35
N GLN A 61 -10.71 -12.03 7.74
CA GLN A 61 -9.58 -12.92 8.02
C GLN A 61 -8.24 -12.28 7.67
N ASN A 62 -8.20 -11.42 6.65
CA ASN A 62 -6.97 -10.80 6.20
C ASN A 62 -6.59 -9.52 6.96
N ILE A 63 -7.45 -8.95 7.80
CA ILE A 63 -7.07 -7.83 8.69
C ILE A 63 -5.87 -8.23 9.55
N LEU A 64 -5.97 -9.36 10.24
CA LEU A 64 -4.89 -9.87 11.08
C LEU A 64 -3.65 -10.24 10.26
N GLN A 65 -3.84 -10.81 9.06
CA GLN A 65 -2.71 -11.16 8.19
C GLN A 65 -1.90 -9.94 7.75
N VAL A 66 -2.57 -8.83 7.41
CA VAL A 66 -1.90 -7.57 7.03
C VAL A 66 -1.22 -6.94 8.24
N ALA A 67 -1.85 -6.95 9.43
CA ALA A 67 -1.22 -6.46 10.65
C ALA A 67 0.09 -7.21 10.95
N LEU A 68 0.05 -8.55 10.89
CA LEU A 68 1.22 -9.39 11.07
C LEU A 68 2.31 -9.09 10.03
N ASP A 69 1.94 -8.87 8.76
CA ASP A 69 2.89 -8.52 7.70
C ASP A 69 3.52 -7.13 7.95
N TYR A 70 2.77 -6.13 8.45
CA TYR A 70 3.32 -4.83 8.84
C TYR A 70 4.37 -4.96 9.94
N LEU A 71 4.04 -5.64 11.02
CA LEU A 71 4.93 -5.86 12.16
C LEU A 71 6.16 -6.68 11.74
N ALA A 72 5.96 -7.71 10.92
CA ALA A 72 7.05 -8.52 10.37
C ALA A 72 8.02 -7.71 9.50
N CYS A 73 7.53 -6.75 8.72
CA CYS A 73 8.37 -5.86 7.93
C CYS A 73 9.15 -4.83 8.75
N GLY A 74 8.84 -4.68 10.04
CA GLY A 74 9.53 -3.76 10.95
C GLY A 74 8.77 -2.47 11.23
N ILE A 75 7.47 -2.45 10.98
CA ILE A 75 6.62 -1.37 11.52
C ILE A 75 6.58 -1.53 13.04
N ASP A 76 6.98 -0.47 13.74
CA ASP A 76 7.03 -0.40 15.20
C ASP A 76 5.75 0.30 15.71
N PRO A 77 4.89 -0.41 16.47
CA PRO A 77 3.65 0.16 16.99
C PRO A 77 3.85 1.30 18.00
N ASN A 78 5.07 1.46 18.55
CA ASN A 78 5.41 2.59 19.41
C ASN A 78 5.73 3.88 18.63
N LYS A 79 6.01 3.76 17.33
CA LYS A 79 6.35 4.89 16.44
C LYS A 79 5.26 5.18 15.41
N SER A 80 4.44 4.19 15.11
CA SER A 80 3.42 4.26 14.07
C SER A 80 2.09 3.71 14.58
N THR A 81 1.01 4.41 14.30
CA THR A 81 -0.35 4.00 14.68
C THR A 81 -0.93 3.07 13.62
N ILE A 82 -1.07 1.78 13.94
CA ILE A 82 -1.71 0.79 13.06
C ILE A 82 -3.19 0.70 13.45
N PHE A 83 -4.10 0.90 12.49
CA PHE A 83 -5.53 0.91 12.77
C PHE A 83 -6.37 0.28 11.68
N VAL A 84 -7.63 -0.07 12.01
CA VAL A 84 -8.61 -0.66 11.10
C VAL A 84 -9.61 0.41 10.67
N GLN A 85 -9.78 0.61 9.37
CA GLN A 85 -10.60 1.67 8.78
C GLN A 85 -12.05 1.65 9.28
N SER A 86 -12.70 0.47 9.33
CA SER A 86 -14.09 0.34 9.75
C SER A 86 -14.34 0.69 11.23
N MET A 87 -13.29 0.81 12.04
CA MET A 87 -13.39 1.26 13.43
C MET A 87 -13.47 2.78 13.56
N ILE A 88 -13.38 3.54 12.45
CA ILE A 88 -13.38 4.99 12.40
C ILE A 88 -14.63 5.49 11.63
N PRO A 89 -15.80 5.54 12.25
CA PRO A 89 -17.05 5.94 11.58
C PRO A 89 -17.02 7.37 11.05
N GLU A 90 -16.19 8.24 11.58
CA GLU A 90 -15.97 9.62 11.16
C GLU A 90 -15.58 9.72 9.67
N LEU A 91 -14.88 8.72 9.13
CA LEU A 91 -14.49 8.64 7.72
C LEU A 91 -15.72 8.55 6.79
N THR A 92 -16.76 7.87 7.26
CA THR A 92 -18.01 7.72 6.49
C THR A 92 -18.74 9.05 6.36
N GLU A 93 -18.79 9.84 7.44
CA GLU A 93 -19.44 11.16 7.41
C GLU A 93 -18.66 12.15 6.55
N LEU A 94 -17.33 12.17 6.67
CA LEU A 94 -16.46 12.98 5.78
C LEU A 94 -16.65 12.60 4.31
N THR A 95 -16.72 11.31 4.01
CA THR A 95 -16.98 10.82 2.65
C THR A 95 -18.30 11.37 2.12
N PHE A 96 -19.36 11.34 2.93
CA PHE A 96 -20.67 11.88 2.54
C PHE A 96 -20.62 13.38 2.26
N TYR A 97 -19.91 14.16 3.08
CA TYR A 97 -19.72 15.59 2.81
C TYR A 97 -18.96 15.83 1.51
N TYR A 98 -17.92 15.08 1.25
CA TYR A 98 -17.11 15.22 0.04
C TYR A 98 -17.82 14.78 -1.23
N MET A 99 -18.77 13.85 -1.16
CA MET A 99 -19.64 13.49 -2.30
C MET A 99 -20.41 14.70 -2.85
N ASN A 100 -20.70 15.72 -2.04
CA ASN A 100 -21.37 16.94 -2.48
C ASN A 100 -20.44 17.92 -3.21
N LEU A 101 -19.11 17.68 -3.20
CA LEU A 101 -18.12 18.53 -3.84
C LEU A 101 -17.59 17.97 -5.16
N VAL A 102 -17.93 16.71 -5.49
CA VAL A 102 -17.42 16.00 -6.66
C VAL A 102 -18.57 15.58 -7.57
N THR A 103 -18.43 15.77 -8.87
CA THR A 103 -19.41 15.33 -9.84
C THR A 103 -19.16 13.89 -10.31
N VAL A 104 -20.22 13.18 -10.71
CA VAL A 104 -20.14 11.83 -11.31
C VAL A 104 -19.17 11.81 -12.48
N SER A 105 -19.27 12.79 -13.40
CA SER A 105 -18.37 12.87 -14.56
C SER A 105 -16.90 13.11 -14.18
N ARG A 106 -16.60 13.74 -13.03
CA ARG A 106 -15.22 13.87 -12.55
C ARG A 106 -14.65 12.53 -12.10
N VAL A 107 -15.43 11.75 -11.34
CA VAL A 107 -15.02 10.39 -10.91
C VAL A 107 -14.83 9.48 -12.11
N GLN A 108 -15.75 9.49 -13.08
CA GLN A 108 -15.64 8.69 -14.32
C GLN A 108 -14.39 9.01 -15.14
N ARG A 109 -13.90 10.24 -15.10
CA ARG A 109 -12.69 10.64 -15.81
C ARG A 109 -11.39 10.31 -15.08
N ASN A 110 -11.44 9.84 -13.84
CA ASN A 110 -10.25 9.40 -13.13
C ASN A 110 -9.63 8.19 -13.84
N PRO A 111 -8.34 8.27 -14.30
CA PRO A 111 -7.71 7.22 -15.10
C PRO A 111 -7.65 5.86 -14.40
N THR A 112 -7.40 5.85 -13.08
CA THR A 112 -7.32 4.62 -12.30
C THR A 112 -8.69 3.96 -12.19
N VAL A 113 -9.75 4.73 -11.86
CA VAL A 113 -11.13 4.22 -11.82
C VAL A 113 -11.54 3.64 -13.16
N LYS A 114 -11.25 4.35 -14.25
CA LYS A 114 -11.57 3.89 -15.61
C LYS A 114 -10.87 2.58 -15.96
N ALA A 115 -9.58 2.47 -15.66
CA ALA A 115 -8.81 1.26 -15.92
C ALA A 115 -9.31 0.07 -15.06
N GLU A 116 -9.66 0.30 -13.81
CA GLU A 116 -10.17 -0.74 -12.91
C GLU A 116 -11.58 -1.22 -13.31
N ILE A 117 -12.47 -0.32 -13.75
CA ILE A 117 -13.80 -0.67 -14.29
C ILE A 117 -13.65 -1.64 -15.46
N GLN A 118 -12.76 -1.35 -16.40
CA GLN A 118 -12.48 -2.19 -17.57
C GLN A 118 -11.91 -3.55 -17.14
N MET A 119 -10.90 -3.55 -16.27
CA MET A 119 -10.23 -4.77 -15.80
C MET A 119 -11.17 -5.72 -15.05
N ARG A 120 -12.20 -5.17 -14.38
CA ARG A 120 -13.17 -5.94 -13.58
C ARG A 120 -14.45 -6.29 -14.34
N ASN A 121 -14.59 -5.88 -15.59
CA ASN A 121 -15.82 -6.03 -16.39
C ASN A 121 -17.06 -5.42 -15.72
N PHE A 122 -16.91 -4.29 -15.03
CA PHE A 122 -18.02 -3.57 -14.38
C PHE A 122 -18.78 -2.63 -15.34
N GLU A 123 -18.45 -2.59 -16.62
CA GLU A 123 -18.98 -1.61 -17.58
C GLU A 123 -20.52 -1.57 -17.63
N ALA A 124 -21.18 -2.71 -17.47
CA ALA A 124 -22.64 -2.79 -17.49
C ALA A 124 -23.29 -2.52 -16.12
N SER A 125 -22.56 -2.68 -15.00
CA SER A 125 -23.11 -2.56 -13.65
C SER A 125 -22.02 -2.21 -12.65
N ILE A 126 -21.74 -0.93 -12.48
CA ILE A 126 -20.73 -0.44 -11.55
C ILE A 126 -21.33 -0.35 -10.15
N PRO A 127 -20.79 -1.07 -9.13
CA PRO A 127 -21.25 -0.89 -7.76
C PRO A 127 -20.98 0.54 -7.28
N VAL A 128 -21.98 1.16 -6.62
CA VAL A 128 -21.85 2.55 -6.15
C VAL A 128 -20.66 2.73 -5.19
N GLY A 129 -20.48 1.79 -4.26
CA GLY A 129 -19.32 1.82 -3.35
C GLY A 129 -17.98 1.79 -4.08
N PHE A 130 -17.88 0.96 -5.12
CA PHE A 130 -16.70 0.94 -5.98
C PHE A 130 -16.53 2.26 -6.74
N PHE A 131 -17.61 2.83 -7.26
CA PHE A 131 -17.54 4.11 -7.96
C PHE A 131 -17.11 5.26 -7.05
N CYS A 132 -17.52 5.26 -5.79
CA CYS A 132 -17.27 6.32 -4.82
C CYS A 132 -15.96 6.18 -4.05
N TYR A 133 -15.20 5.07 -4.18
CA TYR A 133 -14.00 4.86 -3.37
C TYR A 133 -12.94 5.97 -3.48
N PRO A 134 -12.75 6.70 -4.60
CA PRO A 134 -11.79 7.78 -4.65
C PRO A 134 -12.15 8.95 -3.71
N ILE A 135 -13.44 9.13 -3.46
CA ILE A 135 -13.94 10.15 -2.53
C ILE A 135 -13.70 9.69 -1.08
N SER A 136 -13.97 8.41 -0.79
CA SER A 136 -13.68 7.86 0.55
C SER A 136 -12.18 7.85 0.84
N GLN A 137 -11.32 7.59 -0.15
CA GLN A 137 -9.88 7.68 0.02
C GLN A 137 -9.41 9.13 0.35
N ALA A 138 -10.07 10.14 -0.22
CA ALA A 138 -9.80 11.52 0.16
C ALA A 138 -10.22 11.81 1.62
N ALA A 139 -11.33 11.21 2.09
CA ALA A 139 -11.73 11.29 3.49
C ALA A 139 -10.72 10.59 4.42
N ASP A 140 -10.23 9.40 4.04
CA ASP A 140 -9.19 8.70 4.77
C ASP A 140 -7.95 9.60 4.96
N ILE A 141 -7.48 10.26 3.90
CA ILE A 141 -6.27 11.09 3.93
C ILE A 141 -6.47 12.35 4.77
N THR A 142 -7.57 13.05 4.57
CA THR A 142 -7.80 14.36 5.21
C THR A 142 -8.21 14.24 6.65
N ALA A 143 -8.86 13.15 7.08
CA ALA A 143 -9.25 12.90 8.47
C ALA A 143 -8.07 12.97 9.45
N PHE A 144 -6.90 12.55 9.01
CA PHE A 144 -5.66 12.56 9.81
C PHE A 144 -4.79 13.80 9.54
N ARG A 145 -5.26 14.75 8.73
CA ARG A 145 -4.49 15.93 8.30
C ARG A 145 -3.15 15.54 7.71
N ALA A 146 -3.13 14.45 6.94
CA ALA A 146 -1.92 13.93 6.35
C ALA A 146 -1.25 14.99 5.47
N THR A 147 0.00 15.32 5.80
CA THR A 147 0.83 16.23 5.00
C THR A 147 1.58 15.50 3.90
N ALA A 148 1.73 14.17 4.04
CA ALA A 148 2.44 13.34 3.08
C ALA A 148 1.80 11.94 2.97
N VAL A 149 1.75 11.41 1.75
CA VAL A 149 1.18 10.09 1.44
C VAL A 149 2.17 9.32 0.56
N PRO A 150 2.87 8.32 1.11
CA PRO A 150 3.73 7.43 0.32
C PRO A 150 2.89 6.45 -0.49
N VAL A 151 3.00 6.52 -1.82
CA VAL A 151 2.18 5.73 -2.76
C VAL A 151 2.98 5.31 -3.99
N GLY A 152 2.49 4.29 -4.69
CA GLY A 152 2.94 3.96 -6.04
C GLY A 152 2.35 4.91 -7.10
N GLU A 153 2.91 4.90 -8.30
CA GLU A 153 2.48 5.75 -9.42
C GLU A 153 1.00 5.57 -9.81
N ASP A 154 0.46 4.37 -9.63
CA ASP A 154 -0.95 4.05 -9.91
C ASP A 154 -1.94 4.82 -9.01
N GLN A 155 -1.46 5.36 -7.89
CA GLN A 155 -2.27 6.15 -6.95
C GLN A 155 -2.23 7.66 -7.22
N LEU A 156 -1.38 8.14 -8.13
CA LEU A 156 -1.29 9.57 -8.45
C LEU A 156 -2.64 10.21 -8.78
N PRO A 157 -3.50 9.62 -9.65
CA PRO A 157 -4.80 10.21 -9.97
C PRO A 157 -5.76 10.29 -8.77
N MET A 158 -5.58 9.42 -7.76
CA MET A 158 -6.36 9.46 -6.52
C MET A 158 -5.93 10.64 -5.65
N LEU A 159 -4.63 10.86 -5.51
CA LEU A 159 -4.09 11.96 -4.73
C LEU A 159 -4.43 13.31 -5.38
N GLU A 160 -4.39 13.40 -6.72
CA GLU A 160 -4.83 14.61 -7.42
C GLU A 160 -6.33 14.88 -7.17
N GLN A 161 -7.16 13.86 -7.19
CA GLN A 161 -8.58 14.02 -6.85
C GLN A 161 -8.78 14.42 -5.38
N CYS A 162 -7.97 13.91 -4.46
CA CYS A 162 -7.96 14.34 -3.06
C CYS A 162 -7.63 15.84 -2.94
N LYS A 163 -6.58 16.31 -3.61
CA LYS A 163 -6.22 17.73 -3.64
C LYS A 163 -7.36 18.61 -4.20
N GLU A 164 -8.01 18.19 -5.28
CA GLU A 164 -9.17 18.89 -5.83
C GLU A 164 -10.31 19.01 -4.81
N ILE A 165 -10.57 17.97 -4.02
CA ILE A 165 -11.57 17.98 -2.94
C ILE A 165 -11.16 18.97 -1.85
N VAL A 166 -9.90 18.93 -1.40
CA VAL A 166 -9.35 19.88 -0.41
C VAL A 166 -9.49 21.32 -0.88
N HIS A 167 -9.05 21.62 -2.11
CA HIS A 167 -9.18 22.96 -2.68
C HIS A 167 -10.63 23.40 -2.77
N LYS A 168 -11.51 22.53 -3.24
CA LYS A 168 -12.94 22.87 -3.35
C LYS A 168 -13.57 23.10 -1.99
N PHE A 169 -13.26 22.26 -0.99
CA PHE A 169 -13.73 22.40 0.37
C PHE A 169 -13.28 23.73 0.97
N ASN A 170 -11.97 24.01 0.95
CA ASN A 170 -11.39 25.21 1.53
C ASN A 170 -11.89 26.49 0.84
N SER A 171 -12.10 26.44 -0.48
CA SER A 171 -12.68 27.57 -1.23
C SER A 171 -14.11 27.89 -0.85
N VAL A 172 -14.92 26.89 -0.48
CA VAL A 172 -16.34 27.06 -0.18
C VAL A 172 -16.58 27.37 1.30
N TYR A 173 -15.83 26.68 2.18
CA TYR A 173 -16.10 26.68 3.62
C TYR A 173 -15.00 27.33 4.47
N GLY A 174 -13.90 27.76 3.85
CA GLY A 174 -12.74 28.31 4.53
C GLY A 174 -11.62 27.30 4.78
N GLU A 175 -10.40 27.79 5.02
CA GLU A 175 -9.21 26.99 5.23
C GLU A 175 -9.35 26.05 6.42
N THR A 176 -9.57 24.76 6.15
CA THR A 176 -9.84 23.73 7.16
C THR A 176 -9.03 22.44 6.90
N LEU A 177 -9.02 21.98 5.65
CA LEU A 177 -8.37 20.74 5.26
C LEU A 177 -6.93 20.97 4.80
N THR A 178 -6.05 20.01 5.10
CA THR A 178 -4.65 20.03 4.69
C THR A 178 -4.48 19.31 3.35
N GLU A 179 -3.77 19.93 2.41
CA GLU A 179 -3.41 19.31 1.14
C GLU A 179 -2.22 18.36 1.32
N PRO A 180 -2.36 17.08 0.93
CA PRO A 180 -1.27 16.12 1.05
C PRO A 180 -0.23 16.27 -0.06
N GLN A 181 1.05 16.03 0.27
CA GLN A 181 2.13 15.84 -0.70
C GLN A 181 2.28 14.35 -1.01
N ILE A 182 2.69 14.06 -2.25
CA ILE A 182 2.91 12.69 -2.72
C ILE A 182 4.37 12.33 -2.50
N ILE A 183 4.63 11.16 -1.88
CA ILE A 183 5.96 10.59 -1.77
C ILE A 183 6.01 9.34 -2.65
N LEU A 184 6.86 9.35 -3.67
CA LEU A 184 7.13 8.18 -4.50
C LEU A 184 8.36 7.43 -4.00
N PRO A 185 8.42 6.09 -4.15
CA PRO A 185 9.60 5.29 -3.83
C PRO A 185 10.83 5.80 -4.59
N SER A 186 11.96 5.88 -3.90
CA SER A 186 13.23 6.36 -4.46
C SER A 186 13.82 5.42 -5.50
N ASN A 187 13.58 4.10 -5.39
CA ASN A 187 14.04 3.09 -6.35
C ASN A 187 12.96 2.80 -7.39
N LYS A 188 13.23 3.16 -8.66
CA LYS A 188 12.30 2.93 -9.77
C LYS A 188 12.02 1.44 -10.04
N ALA A 189 12.97 0.54 -9.79
CA ALA A 189 12.76 -0.90 -9.94
C ALA A 189 11.69 -1.43 -8.97
N CYS A 190 11.53 -0.77 -7.82
CA CYS A 190 10.53 -1.11 -6.80
C CYS A 190 9.11 -0.66 -7.15
N LEU A 191 8.93 0.29 -8.08
CA LEU A 191 7.64 0.87 -8.40
C LEU A 191 6.64 -0.16 -8.95
N ARG A 192 7.11 -1.15 -9.72
CA ARG A 192 6.24 -2.14 -10.35
C ARG A 192 6.96 -3.47 -10.58
N LEU A 193 7.04 -4.30 -9.55
CA LEU A 193 7.56 -5.66 -9.72
C LEU A 193 6.58 -6.51 -10.57
N PRO A 194 7.08 -7.19 -11.63
CA PRO A 194 6.28 -8.15 -12.37
C PRO A 194 6.01 -9.38 -11.53
N GLY A 195 4.97 -10.14 -11.89
CA GLY A 195 4.80 -11.51 -11.39
C GLY A 195 5.93 -12.42 -11.83
N ILE A 196 6.05 -13.59 -11.20
CA ILE A 196 7.06 -14.60 -11.55
C ILE A 196 6.93 -15.11 -13.00
N ASP A 197 5.76 -14.92 -13.61
CA ASP A 197 5.44 -15.25 -15.00
C ASP A 197 5.99 -14.21 -16.03
N GLY A 198 6.49 -13.06 -15.55
CA GLY A 198 7.03 -11.99 -16.40
C GLY A 198 6.02 -11.29 -17.31
N LYS A 199 4.73 -11.63 -17.23
CA LYS A 199 3.69 -11.14 -18.17
C LYS A 199 2.85 -10.01 -17.59
N ALA A 200 2.50 -10.09 -16.31
CA ALA A 200 1.61 -9.15 -15.64
C ALA A 200 2.23 -8.61 -14.35
N LYS A 201 1.65 -7.53 -13.82
CA LYS A 201 1.94 -7.07 -12.45
C LYS A 201 1.69 -8.21 -11.47
N MET A 202 2.52 -8.32 -10.46
CA MET A 202 2.34 -9.27 -9.36
C MET A 202 0.93 -9.14 -8.76
N SER A 203 0.21 -10.25 -8.68
CA SER A 203 -1.18 -10.27 -8.22
C SER A 203 -1.50 -11.58 -7.50
N LYS A 204 -2.19 -11.45 -6.37
CA LYS A 204 -2.67 -12.60 -5.58
C LYS A 204 -3.65 -13.47 -6.38
N SER A 205 -4.53 -12.85 -7.17
CA SER A 205 -5.53 -13.55 -7.98
C SER A 205 -4.94 -14.37 -9.13
N LEU A 206 -3.78 -13.96 -9.63
CA LEU A 206 -3.06 -14.68 -10.68
C LEU A 206 -2.13 -15.77 -10.13
N GLY A 207 -1.92 -15.85 -8.82
CA GLY A 207 -1.02 -16.82 -8.21
C GLY A 207 0.46 -16.63 -8.58
N ASN A 208 0.81 -15.47 -9.16
CA ASN A 208 2.16 -15.17 -9.67
C ASN A 208 3.01 -14.36 -8.71
N CYS A 209 2.72 -14.40 -7.40
CA CYS A 209 3.39 -13.63 -6.37
C CYS A 209 4.22 -14.49 -5.40
N ILE A 210 5.26 -13.91 -4.82
CA ILE A 210 6.00 -14.44 -3.68
C ILE A 210 5.51 -13.68 -2.44
N TYR A 211 4.95 -14.39 -1.44
CA TYR A 211 4.50 -13.79 -0.19
C TYR A 211 5.66 -13.48 0.75
N LEU A 212 5.49 -12.49 1.64
CA LEU A 212 6.57 -12.03 2.53
C LEU A 212 7.03 -13.10 3.52
N ALA A 213 6.09 -13.87 4.04
CA ALA A 213 6.38 -14.94 5.00
C ALA A 213 6.10 -16.32 4.40
N GLU A 214 6.50 -16.52 3.16
CA GLU A 214 6.42 -17.81 2.50
C GLU A 214 7.57 -18.70 2.95
N GLU A 215 7.34 -20.02 3.00
CA GLU A 215 8.38 -20.95 3.42
C GLU A 215 9.55 -20.99 2.41
N PRO A 216 10.79 -21.20 2.87
CA PRO A 216 11.98 -21.13 2.01
C PRO A 216 11.92 -22.01 0.76
N GLU A 217 11.39 -23.21 0.88
CA GLU A 217 11.27 -24.16 -0.25
C GLU A 217 10.25 -23.68 -1.30
N ASP A 218 9.19 -22.99 -0.88
CA ASP A 218 8.19 -22.48 -1.81
C ASP A 218 8.71 -21.22 -2.54
N ILE A 219 9.47 -20.37 -1.86
CA ILE A 219 10.19 -19.25 -2.49
C ILE A 219 11.14 -19.81 -3.56
N LYS A 220 11.94 -20.82 -3.20
CA LYS A 220 12.88 -21.47 -4.13
C LYS A 220 12.17 -22.05 -5.35
N LYS A 221 11.05 -22.77 -5.18
CA LYS A 221 10.26 -23.30 -6.29
C LYS A 221 9.79 -22.17 -7.21
N LYS A 222 9.25 -21.08 -6.65
CA LYS A 222 8.77 -19.93 -7.39
C LYS A 222 9.89 -19.23 -8.15
N VAL A 223 11.03 -18.97 -7.51
CA VAL A 223 12.20 -18.34 -8.16
C VAL A 223 12.73 -19.23 -9.30
N MET A 224 12.85 -20.52 -9.08
CA MET A 224 13.31 -21.44 -10.12
C MET A 224 12.33 -21.56 -11.29
N SER A 225 11.04 -21.32 -11.07
CA SER A 225 10.00 -21.32 -12.12
C SER A 225 9.82 -19.96 -12.82
N MET A 226 10.53 -18.91 -12.39
CA MET A 226 10.43 -17.59 -13.02
C MET A 226 10.66 -17.64 -14.52
N PHE A 227 9.90 -16.83 -15.24
CA PHE A 227 10.11 -16.62 -16.66
C PHE A 227 11.52 -16.05 -16.92
N THR A 228 12.13 -16.50 -18.00
CA THR A 228 13.42 -16.02 -18.50
C THR A 228 13.30 -15.75 -20.01
N ASP A 229 14.38 -15.28 -20.62
CA ASP A 229 14.40 -14.98 -22.05
C ASP A 229 14.17 -16.27 -22.88
N PRO A 230 13.09 -16.34 -23.66
CA PRO A 230 12.79 -17.54 -24.47
C PRO A 230 13.80 -17.78 -25.61
N ASN A 231 14.63 -16.80 -25.95
CA ASN A 231 15.68 -16.93 -26.95
C ASN A 231 17.02 -17.39 -26.37
N HIS A 232 17.18 -17.39 -25.06
CA HIS A 232 18.37 -17.86 -24.35
C HIS A 232 18.28 -19.37 -24.13
N LEU A 233 18.47 -20.15 -25.22
CA LEU A 233 18.29 -21.61 -25.22
C LEU A 233 19.55 -22.35 -24.75
N ARG A 234 20.72 -21.82 -25.03
CA ARG A 234 22.03 -22.37 -24.64
C ARG A 234 22.77 -21.39 -23.78
N VAL A 235 23.68 -21.89 -22.96
CA VAL A 235 24.51 -21.06 -22.05
C VAL A 235 25.33 -20.03 -22.83
N GLU A 236 25.76 -20.39 -24.04
CA GLU A 236 26.56 -19.53 -24.92
C GLU A 236 25.78 -18.41 -25.60
N ASP A 237 24.45 -18.55 -25.66
CA ASP A 237 23.61 -17.55 -26.32
C ASP A 237 23.60 -16.25 -25.49
N PRO A 238 23.61 -15.06 -26.13
CA PRO A 238 23.37 -13.79 -25.43
C PRO A 238 21.99 -13.74 -24.83
N GLY A 239 21.90 -13.42 -23.53
CA GLY A 239 20.63 -13.29 -22.83
C GLY A 239 20.12 -11.86 -22.76
N LYS A 240 18.80 -11.68 -22.70
CA LYS A 240 18.15 -10.37 -22.55
C LYS A 240 17.86 -10.09 -21.06
N VAL A 241 18.42 -9.01 -20.54
CA VAL A 241 18.18 -8.53 -19.17
C VAL A 241 16.88 -7.71 -19.08
N GLU A 242 16.63 -6.87 -20.10
CA GLU A 242 15.47 -6.00 -20.13
C GLU A 242 14.15 -6.79 -20.18
N GLY A 243 13.25 -6.50 -19.24
CA GLY A 243 11.96 -7.21 -19.12
C GLY A 243 12.07 -8.62 -18.52
N ASN A 244 13.26 -9.06 -18.15
CA ASN A 244 13.47 -10.36 -17.49
C ASN A 244 13.19 -10.22 -15.97
N PRO A 245 12.15 -10.88 -15.43
CA PRO A 245 11.76 -10.74 -14.03
C PRO A 245 12.90 -11.12 -13.06
N VAL A 246 13.77 -12.05 -13.40
CA VAL A 246 14.90 -12.44 -12.54
C VAL A 246 15.82 -11.24 -12.28
N PHE A 247 16.16 -10.48 -13.32
CA PHE A 247 16.99 -9.28 -13.16
C PHE A 247 16.24 -8.10 -12.55
N ILE A 248 14.94 -7.95 -12.82
CA ILE A 248 14.13 -6.90 -12.16
C ILE A 248 14.07 -7.15 -10.63
N TYR A 249 13.98 -8.40 -10.20
CA TYR A 249 14.02 -8.73 -8.76
C TYR A 249 15.43 -8.52 -8.18
N LEU A 250 16.48 -8.83 -8.93
CA LEU A 250 17.86 -8.50 -8.50
C LEU A 250 18.05 -6.99 -8.39
N ASP A 251 17.54 -6.17 -9.31
CA ASP A 251 17.57 -4.71 -9.22
C ASP A 251 16.85 -4.16 -7.96
N ALA A 252 15.78 -4.84 -7.53
CA ALA A 252 15.01 -4.43 -6.38
C ALA A 252 15.61 -4.87 -5.03
N PHE A 253 16.29 -6.01 -4.98
CA PHE A 253 16.67 -6.67 -3.73
C PHE A 253 18.15 -6.96 -3.58
N CYS A 254 18.92 -7.04 -4.67
CA CYS A 254 20.34 -7.37 -4.59
C CYS A 254 21.15 -6.18 -4.04
N ARG A 255 22.07 -6.51 -3.15
CA ARG A 255 23.12 -5.62 -2.63
C ARG A 255 24.48 -6.17 -3.02
N ASP A 256 25.45 -5.31 -3.20
CA ASP A 256 26.79 -5.74 -3.66
C ASP A 256 27.46 -6.71 -2.66
N GLU A 257 27.15 -6.60 -1.36
CA GLU A 257 27.66 -7.53 -0.34
C GLU A 257 27.25 -8.99 -0.60
N TYR A 258 26.10 -9.23 -1.25
CA TYR A 258 25.64 -10.57 -1.57
C TYR A 258 26.50 -11.29 -2.60
N PHE A 259 27.26 -10.56 -3.43
CA PHE A 259 28.22 -11.18 -4.34
C PHE A 259 29.37 -11.81 -3.58
N ALA A 260 29.93 -11.14 -2.59
CA ALA A 260 30.99 -11.70 -1.76
C ALA A 260 30.54 -12.95 -1.00
N GLU A 261 29.26 -13.05 -0.64
CA GLU A 261 28.73 -14.16 0.14
C GLU A 261 28.28 -15.35 -0.74
N PHE A 262 27.61 -15.07 -1.87
CA PHE A 262 26.92 -16.11 -2.65
C PHE A 262 27.51 -16.37 -4.02
N TRP A 263 28.28 -15.40 -4.58
CA TRP A 263 28.83 -15.52 -5.93
C TRP A 263 30.00 -14.59 -6.18
N ASN A 264 31.14 -14.93 -5.65
CA ASN A 264 32.37 -14.12 -5.65
C ASN A 264 33.06 -13.95 -7.03
N ASP A 265 32.46 -14.49 -8.11
CA ASP A 265 32.93 -14.27 -9.49
C ASP A 265 32.63 -12.83 -9.98
N TYR A 266 31.75 -12.10 -9.28
CA TYR A 266 31.32 -10.73 -9.60
C TYR A 266 31.42 -9.84 -8.37
N SER A 267 31.63 -8.54 -8.60
CA SER A 267 31.64 -7.53 -7.55
C SER A 267 30.33 -6.75 -7.43
N CYS A 268 29.52 -6.72 -8.50
CA CYS A 268 28.25 -6.01 -8.54
C CYS A 268 27.28 -6.59 -9.57
N LEU A 269 26.03 -6.13 -9.49
CA LEU A 269 24.96 -6.61 -10.38
C LEU A 269 25.19 -6.25 -11.86
N ASP A 270 25.85 -5.12 -12.14
CA ASP A 270 26.12 -4.70 -13.53
C ASP A 270 27.10 -5.64 -14.22
N GLU A 271 28.10 -6.17 -13.52
CA GLU A 271 29.01 -7.18 -14.06
C GLU A 271 28.27 -8.49 -14.40
N LEU A 272 27.39 -8.93 -13.52
CA LEU A 272 26.54 -10.10 -13.75
C LEU A 272 25.64 -9.91 -14.98
N LYS A 273 24.99 -8.75 -15.11
CA LYS A 273 24.16 -8.40 -16.26
C LYS A 273 24.98 -8.37 -17.56
N ALA A 274 26.14 -7.73 -17.54
CA ALA A 274 27.03 -7.67 -18.70
C ALA A 274 27.49 -9.07 -19.15
N HIS A 275 27.77 -9.98 -18.21
CA HIS A 275 28.10 -11.36 -18.53
C HIS A 275 26.92 -12.11 -19.17
N TYR A 276 25.72 -11.99 -18.58
CA TYR A 276 24.52 -12.61 -19.11
C TYR A 276 24.18 -12.14 -20.54
N GLN A 277 24.34 -10.83 -20.80
CA GLN A 277 24.10 -10.25 -22.12
C GLN A 277 25.14 -10.66 -23.17
N ARG A 278 26.36 -10.96 -22.74
CA ARG A 278 27.44 -11.42 -23.63
C ARG A 278 27.32 -12.90 -24.01
N GLY A 279 26.58 -13.68 -23.23
CA GLY A 279 26.55 -15.12 -23.31
C GLY A 279 27.62 -15.79 -22.43
N GLY A 280 27.46 -17.07 -22.15
CA GLY A 280 28.32 -17.86 -21.26
C GLY A 280 27.77 -18.03 -19.84
N LEU A 281 26.57 -17.52 -19.56
CA LEU A 281 25.94 -17.60 -18.25
C LEU A 281 24.50 -18.11 -18.34
N GLY A 282 24.23 -19.31 -17.82
CA GLY A 282 22.91 -19.93 -17.87
C GLY A 282 21.93 -19.43 -16.81
N ASP A 283 20.66 -19.35 -17.15
CA ASP A 283 19.53 -18.91 -16.30
C ASP A 283 19.47 -19.56 -14.93
N VAL A 284 19.74 -20.85 -14.85
CA VAL A 284 19.68 -21.62 -13.60
C VAL A 284 20.66 -21.08 -12.55
N LYS A 285 21.85 -20.63 -12.97
CA LYS A 285 22.84 -20.05 -12.05
C LYS A 285 22.33 -18.69 -11.52
N VAL A 286 21.80 -17.84 -12.39
CA VAL A 286 21.26 -16.53 -12.01
C VAL A 286 20.04 -16.69 -11.09
N LYS A 287 19.14 -17.64 -11.36
CA LYS A 287 18.00 -17.97 -10.49
C LYS A 287 18.44 -18.49 -9.12
N LYS A 288 19.50 -19.31 -9.05
CA LYS A 288 20.05 -19.75 -7.76
C LYS A 288 20.58 -18.58 -6.95
N PHE A 289 21.28 -17.65 -7.59
CA PHE A 289 21.75 -16.43 -6.93
C PHE A 289 20.58 -15.58 -6.44
N LEU A 290 19.58 -15.31 -7.29
CA LEU A 290 18.35 -14.61 -6.88
C LEU A 290 17.68 -15.31 -5.70
N ASN A 291 17.60 -16.64 -5.70
CA ASN A 291 17.03 -17.39 -4.57
C ASN A 291 17.78 -17.07 -3.27
N ASN A 292 19.10 -17.06 -3.29
CA ASN A 292 19.89 -16.75 -2.09
C ASN A 292 19.61 -15.31 -1.61
N VAL A 293 19.61 -14.35 -2.53
CA VAL A 293 19.24 -12.95 -2.24
C VAL A 293 17.85 -12.87 -1.61
N MET A 294 16.84 -13.54 -2.21
CA MET A 294 15.47 -13.53 -1.69
C MET A 294 15.36 -14.21 -0.31
N GLN A 295 16.11 -15.29 -0.08
CA GLN A 295 16.13 -15.95 1.23
C GLN A 295 16.66 -15.01 2.32
N GLU A 296 17.76 -14.30 2.06
CA GLU A 296 18.35 -13.35 3.02
C GLU A 296 17.46 -12.13 3.26
N GLU A 297 16.89 -11.54 2.21
CA GLU A 297 15.99 -10.40 2.36
C GLU A 297 14.68 -10.75 3.12
N LEU A 298 14.15 -11.97 2.94
CA LEU A 298 12.89 -12.38 3.56
C LEU A 298 13.06 -13.13 4.90
N ARG A 299 14.25 -13.64 5.21
CA ARG A 299 14.51 -14.35 6.48
C ARG A 299 14.12 -13.52 7.70
N PRO A 300 14.57 -12.27 7.89
CA PRO A 300 14.22 -11.49 9.08
C PRO A 300 12.72 -11.17 9.14
N ILE A 301 12.04 -11.08 8.01
CA ILE A 301 10.58 -10.87 7.95
C ILE A 301 9.85 -12.13 8.42
N ARG A 302 10.27 -13.33 7.93
CA ARG A 302 9.70 -14.61 8.37
C ARG A 302 9.88 -14.86 9.87
N GLU A 303 11.07 -14.56 10.40
CA GLU A 303 11.39 -14.75 11.81
C GLU A 303 10.52 -13.85 12.69
N ARG A 304 10.45 -12.55 12.42
CA ARG A 304 9.58 -11.62 13.15
C ARG A 304 8.10 -11.99 13.01
N ARG A 305 7.67 -12.46 11.84
CA ARG A 305 6.29 -12.88 11.67
C ARG A 305 5.96 -14.08 12.56
N LYS A 306 6.82 -15.10 12.63
CA LYS A 306 6.64 -16.26 13.52
C LYS A 306 6.59 -15.83 14.99
N GLU A 307 7.39 -14.86 15.38
CA GLU A 307 7.34 -14.27 16.74
C GLU A 307 5.98 -13.64 17.01
N TRP A 308 5.50 -12.75 16.12
CA TRP A 308 4.20 -12.12 16.30
C TRP A 308 3.01 -13.10 16.21
N GLU A 309 3.12 -14.15 15.44
CA GLU A 309 2.11 -15.23 15.39
C GLU A 309 1.95 -15.96 16.75
N ASN A 310 2.99 -15.98 17.57
CA ASN A 310 2.93 -16.49 18.94
C ASN A 310 2.32 -15.47 19.95
N HIS A 311 2.15 -14.20 19.55
CA HIS A 311 1.67 -13.10 20.38
C HIS A 311 0.41 -12.43 19.79
N LEU A 312 -0.53 -13.22 19.26
CA LEU A 312 -1.75 -12.69 18.61
C LEU A 312 -2.60 -11.77 19.51
N PRO A 313 -2.73 -11.99 20.83
CA PRO A 313 -3.42 -11.05 21.70
C PRO A 313 -2.81 -9.65 21.65
N ASP A 314 -1.47 -9.54 21.65
CA ASP A 314 -0.78 -8.26 21.60
C ASP A 314 -1.00 -7.55 20.26
N VAL A 315 -1.06 -8.31 19.15
CA VAL A 315 -1.39 -7.76 17.82
C VAL A 315 -2.82 -7.19 17.80
N LEU A 316 -3.76 -7.86 18.42
CA LEU A 316 -5.14 -7.38 18.52
C LEU A 316 -5.25 -6.11 19.39
N ASP A 317 -4.49 -6.04 20.47
CA ASP A 317 -4.43 -4.85 21.34
C ASP A 317 -3.77 -3.67 20.61
N ILE A 318 -2.70 -3.90 19.83
CA ILE A 318 -2.10 -2.87 18.94
C ILE A 318 -3.15 -2.29 17.98
N LEU A 319 -3.94 -3.14 17.33
CA LEU A 319 -4.99 -2.68 16.39
C LEU A 319 -6.10 -1.90 17.11
N LYS A 320 -6.50 -2.35 18.28
CA LYS A 320 -7.54 -1.72 19.09
C LYS A 320 -7.12 -0.35 19.62
N GLU A 321 -5.94 -0.25 20.24
CA GLU A 321 -5.43 1.02 20.74
C GLU A 321 -5.09 1.99 19.59
N GLY A 322 -4.48 1.48 18.50
CA GLY A 322 -4.23 2.29 17.30
C GLY A 322 -5.53 2.83 16.69
N SER A 323 -6.58 2.02 16.65
CA SER A 323 -7.89 2.48 16.16
C SER A 323 -8.54 3.52 17.08
N LYS A 324 -8.33 3.42 18.38
CA LYS A 324 -8.80 4.44 19.34
C LYS A 324 -8.10 5.79 19.10
N VAL A 325 -6.77 5.80 18.98
CA VAL A 325 -5.98 7.00 18.70
C VAL A 325 -6.38 7.60 17.34
N ALA A 326 -6.53 6.77 16.32
CA ALA A 326 -6.97 7.19 14.99
C ALA A 326 -8.36 7.82 15.02
N LYS A 327 -9.31 7.21 15.74
CA LYS A 327 -10.66 7.74 15.91
C LYS A 327 -10.69 9.11 16.59
N GLU A 328 -9.91 9.29 17.65
CA GLU A 328 -9.81 10.58 18.34
C GLU A 328 -9.29 11.69 17.41
N THR A 329 -8.33 11.36 16.55
CA THR A 329 -7.80 12.32 15.56
C THR A 329 -8.82 12.64 14.47
N ALA A 330 -9.48 11.63 13.92
CA ALA A 330 -10.50 11.80 12.89
C ALA A 330 -11.72 12.58 13.43
N ALA A 331 -12.12 12.34 14.67
CA ALA A 331 -13.22 13.07 15.32
C ALA A 331 -12.94 14.57 15.44
N LYS A 332 -11.70 14.96 15.80
CA LYS A 332 -11.30 16.38 15.85
C LYS A 332 -11.38 17.05 14.47
N THR A 333 -10.89 16.36 13.44
CA THR A 333 -10.97 16.89 12.07
C THR A 333 -12.41 16.99 11.59
N LEU A 334 -13.26 15.99 11.88
CA LEU A 334 -14.67 16.03 11.56
C LEU A 334 -15.40 17.19 12.27
N GLU A 335 -15.05 17.48 13.53
CA GLU A 335 -15.61 18.63 14.26
C GLU A 335 -15.26 19.95 13.57
N ASP A 336 -14.00 20.16 13.15
CA ASP A 336 -13.60 21.35 12.41
C ASP A 336 -14.32 21.45 11.07
N VAL A 337 -14.50 20.33 10.35
CA VAL A 337 -15.28 20.29 9.10
C VAL A 337 -16.72 20.68 9.34
N ARG A 338 -17.39 20.12 10.35
CA ARG A 338 -18.76 20.50 10.73
C ARG A 338 -18.89 21.98 11.09
N HIS A 339 -17.92 22.50 11.83
CA HIS A 339 -17.89 23.91 12.18
C HIS A 339 -17.77 24.80 10.94
N SER A 340 -16.86 24.52 10.05
CA SER A 340 -16.64 25.27 8.80
C SER A 340 -17.86 25.20 7.87
N MET A 341 -18.51 24.05 7.79
CA MET A 341 -19.74 23.86 7.00
C MET A 341 -20.98 24.44 7.69
N ARG A 342 -20.87 24.91 8.94
CA ARG A 342 -21.98 25.37 9.78
C ARG A 342 -23.09 24.31 9.91
N THR A 343 -22.74 23.03 9.88
CA THR A 343 -23.66 21.96 10.19
C THR A 343 -23.95 21.97 11.68
N VAL A 344 -25.22 21.76 12.06
CA VAL A 344 -25.66 21.88 13.45
C VAL A 344 -24.98 20.84 14.34
N SER A 345 -24.16 21.28 15.30
CA SER A 345 -23.85 20.47 16.47
C SER A 345 -24.93 20.68 17.53
N TYR A 346 -25.22 19.67 18.34
CA TYR A 346 -26.23 19.70 19.42
C TYR A 346 -26.03 20.87 20.40
N THR A 347 -24.84 21.40 20.52
CA THR A 347 -24.47 22.53 21.38
C THR A 347 -25.03 23.89 20.91
N HIS A 348 -25.54 23.99 19.68
CA HIS A 348 -26.10 25.23 19.12
C HIS A 348 -27.63 25.23 19.01
N LEU A 349 -28.30 24.15 19.36
CA LEU A 349 -29.76 24.10 19.50
C LEU A 349 -30.16 24.66 20.88
N THR A 350 -29.90 25.93 21.16
CA THR A 350 -30.68 26.65 22.16
C THR A 350 -32.08 26.86 21.57
N LEU A 351 -33.05 26.11 22.03
CA LEU A 351 -34.45 26.44 21.81
C LEU A 351 -34.63 27.90 22.23
N PRO A 352 -35.28 28.76 21.42
CA PRO A 352 -35.64 30.10 21.84
C PRO A 352 -36.46 29.96 23.10
N THR A 353 -35.94 30.37 24.24
CA THR A 353 -36.70 30.54 25.45
C THR A 353 -37.72 31.65 25.14
N THR A 354 -38.94 31.28 24.81
CA THR A 354 -40.06 32.20 24.83
C THR A 354 -40.23 32.64 26.27
N SER A 355 -39.59 33.76 26.63
CA SER A 355 -40.03 34.52 27.80
C SER A 355 -41.42 35.05 27.47
N ARG A 356 -42.45 34.39 27.95
CA ARG A 356 -43.77 35.03 28.10
C ARG A 356 -43.70 35.88 29.34
N VAL A 357 -43.75 37.19 29.11
CA VAL A 357 -44.21 38.15 30.09
C VAL A 357 -45.74 38.10 30.16
#